data_7de72f891e3f9fa49c9e81d26d5f23a0
#
_entry.id   7de72f891e3f9fa49c9e81d26d5f23a0
#
_cell.length_a   1.000
_cell.length_b   1.000
_cell.length_c   1.000
_cell.angle_alpha   90.00
_cell.angle_beta   90.00
_cell.angle_gamma   90.00
#
_symmetry.space_group_name_H-M   'P 1'
#
loop_
_entity.id
_entity.type
_entity.pdbx_description
1 polymer ?
#
loop_
_entity_poly.entity_id
_entity_poly.type
_entity_poly.pdbx_seq_one_letter_code
_entity_poly.pdbx_strand_id
1 'polypeptide(L)'
;MDIAFHPQINEFNGNVSVQLIIDDIHSDSIVDEEIPSQNQYKIFDNRKKVWNLQNINNEIKKASSNIKVFIESKYIYDTVKKYPELASRVCSRYEITKCDVLMFFDYPADKKTLDIILEKAQPKKVHFMSYEPKVMDEAEFLKTFTGMVKFAAHNMGGKIDLVRCAGFLGKSIEVFQRLLDLYEEVGFLTVTDRNNAFYIIDFKGIDDLSKVLHSTKYAEIFDMIVECEAFQRSLLEDDLAEVLL
;
A
#
# COMPACT_ATOMS: atom_id res chain seq x y z
N MET A 1 -17.95 -20.40 -14.09
CA MET A 1 -18.64 -19.86 -12.89
C MET A 1 -19.90 -20.68 -12.70
N ASP A 2 -19.98 -21.47 -11.65
CA ASP A 2 -21.13 -22.31 -11.31
C ASP A 2 -21.85 -21.69 -10.12
N ILE A 3 -23.18 -21.58 -10.24
CA ILE A 3 -24.01 -21.00 -9.18
C ILE A 3 -24.93 -22.11 -8.69
N ALA A 4 -24.80 -22.51 -7.44
CA ALA A 4 -25.77 -23.37 -6.78
C ALA A 4 -26.89 -22.52 -6.18
N PHE A 5 -28.11 -22.82 -6.52
CA PHE A 5 -29.27 -22.14 -5.97
C PHE A 5 -30.42 -23.13 -5.75
N HIS A 6 -31.30 -22.80 -4.83
CA HIS A 6 -32.59 -23.48 -4.71
C HIS A 6 -33.75 -22.50 -4.88
N PRO A 7 -34.82 -22.91 -5.54
CA PRO A 7 -36.02 -22.09 -5.66
C PRO A 7 -36.82 -22.11 -4.36
N GLN A 8 -37.26 -20.95 -3.92
CA GLN A 8 -38.19 -20.78 -2.81
C GLN A 8 -39.42 -20.01 -3.24
N ILE A 9 -40.59 -20.49 -2.85
CA ILE A 9 -41.84 -19.76 -3.07
C ILE A 9 -41.96 -18.67 -1.99
N ASN A 10 -42.08 -17.43 -2.42
CA ASN A 10 -42.36 -16.28 -1.56
C ASN A 10 -43.80 -15.83 -1.80
N GLU A 11 -44.61 -15.80 -0.72
CA GLU A 11 -45.96 -15.32 -0.74
C GLU A 11 -46.05 -14.09 0.16
N PHE A 12 -46.37 -12.93 -0.48
CA PHE A 12 -46.53 -11.66 0.24
C PHE A 12 -47.75 -10.92 -0.31
N ASN A 13 -48.68 -10.57 0.57
CA ASN A 13 -49.94 -9.88 0.24
C ASN A 13 -50.76 -10.57 -0.87
N GLY A 14 -50.83 -11.88 -0.89
CA GLY A 14 -51.55 -12.67 -1.90
C GLY A 14 -50.87 -12.79 -3.25
N ASN A 15 -49.69 -12.22 -3.42
CA ASN A 15 -48.86 -12.41 -4.60
C ASN A 15 -47.87 -13.54 -4.33
N VAL A 16 -47.84 -14.53 -5.23
CA VAL A 16 -46.92 -15.65 -5.18
C VAL A 16 -45.78 -15.40 -6.19
N SER A 17 -44.55 -15.43 -5.73
CA SER A 17 -43.39 -15.31 -6.60
C SER A 17 -42.36 -16.40 -6.28
N VAL A 18 -41.59 -16.79 -7.28
CA VAL A 18 -40.45 -17.70 -7.09
C VAL A 18 -39.20 -16.86 -6.90
N GLN A 19 -38.51 -17.05 -5.78
CA GLN A 19 -37.19 -16.49 -5.51
C GLN A 19 -36.14 -17.60 -5.72
N LEU A 20 -35.00 -17.22 -6.30
CA LEU A 20 -33.82 -18.07 -6.34
C LEU A 20 -32.88 -17.64 -5.21
N ILE A 21 -32.70 -18.51 -4.24
CA ILE A 21 -31.74 -18.28 -3.16
C ILE A 21 -30.43 -18.90 -3.59
N ILE A 22 -29.39 -18.06 -3.65
CA ILE A 22 -28.05 -18.50 -4.00
C ILE A 22 -27.44 -19.15 -2.76
N ASP A 23 -27.16 -20.45 -2.83
CA ASP A 23 -26.53 -21.23 -1.77
C ASP A 23 -25.01 -21.16 -1.84
N ASP A 24 -24.47 -21.16 -3.07
CA ASP A 24 -23.02 -21.10 -3.29
C ASP A 24 -22.73 -20.56 -4.68
N ILE A 25 -21.61 -19.84 -4.79
CA ILE A 25 -21.04 -19.38 -6.06
C ILE A 25 -19.66 -19.99 -6.19
N HIS A 26 -19.53 -21.00 -7.03
CA HIS A 26 -18.24 -21.61 -7.34
C HIS A 26 -17.70 -20.95 -8.61
N SER A 27 -16.62 -20.20 -8.46
CA SER A 27 -15.82 -19.78 -9.59
C SER A 27 -14.69 -20.78 -9.75
N ASP A 28 -14.85 -21.72 -10.66
CA ASP A 28 -13.76 -22.57 -11.07
C ASP A 28 -12.69 -21.72 -11.71
N SER A 29 -11.51 -21.79 -11.13
CA SER A 29 -10.27 -21.16 -11.55
C SER A 29 -10.34 -19.61 -11.60
N ILE A 30 -9.56 -19.04 -10.74
CA ILE A 30 -8.88 -17.78 -11.00
C ILE A 30 -8.08 -18.01 -12.29
N VAL A 31 -8.67 -17.78 -13.45
CA VAL A 31 -7.91 -17.59 -14.66
C VAL A 31 -7.23 -16.26 -14.47
N ASP A 32 -6.03 -16.32 -13.92
CA ASP A 32 -5.16 -15.15 -13.85
C ASP A 32 -4.91 -14.69 -15.28
N GLU A 33 -5.38 -13.52 -15.65
CA GLU A 33 -5.02 -12.91 -16.93
C GLU A 33 -3.53 -12.55 -16.84
N GLU A 34 -2.69 -13.37 -17.47
CA GLU A 34 -1.26 -13.10 -17.60
C GLU A 34 -1.08 -11.95 -18.59
N ILE A 35 -0.47 -10.86 -18.13
CA ILE A 35 -0.09 -9.74 -18.99
C ILE A 35 1.22 -10.12 -19.69
N PRO A 36 1.28 -10.09 -21.02
CA PRO A 36 2.53 -10.29 -21.74
C PRO A 36 3.56 -9.22 -21.31
N SER A 37 4.64 -9.65 -20.68
CA SER A 37 5.72 -8.74 -20.29
C SER A 37 7.06 -9.25 -20.76
N GLN A 38 7.98 -8.33 -21.11
CA GLN A 38 9.38 -8.65 -21.39
C GLN A 38 10.20 -8.82 -20.10
N ASN A 39 9.56 -8.72 -18.94
CA ASN A 39 10.17 -8.84 -17.64
C ASN A 39 10.54 -10.29 -17.31
N GLN A 40 11.46 -10.48 -16.37
CA GLN A 40 11.86 -11.80 -15.86
C GLN A 40 10.78 -12.49 -15.02
N TYR A 41 9.64 -11.84 -14.79
CA TYR A 41 8.51 -12.32 -13.98
C TYR A 41 7.20 -12.19 -14.77
N LYS A 42 6.25 -13.07 -14.45
CA LYS A 42 4.89 -13.01 -14.99
C LYS A 42 4.03 -12.06 -14.18
N ILE A 43 3.24 -11.24 -14.87
CA ILE A 43 2.34 -10.27 -14.27
C ILE A 43 0.90 -10.75 -14.40
N PHE A 44 0.15 -10.68 -13.31
CA PHE A 44 -1.26 -11.05 -13.23
C PHE A 44 -2.09 -9.87 -12.73
N ASP A 45 -3.00 -9.39 -13.59
CA ASP A 45 -3.95 -8.34 -13.23
C ASP A 45 -5.18 -8.94 -12.55
N ASN A 46 -5.26 -8.71 -11.26
CA ASN A 46 -6.36 -9.16 -10.43
C ASN A 46 -7.18 -7.99 -9.85
N ARG A 47 -6.96 -6.77 -10.34
CA ARG A 47 -7.58 -5.55 -9.82
C ARG A 47 -9.10 -5.51 -10.04
N LYS A 48 -9.60 -6.10 -11.10
CA LYS A 48 -11.04 -6.14 -11.43
C LYS A 48 -11.80 -7.28 -10.77
N LYS A 49 -11.12 -8.14 -10.02
CA LYS A 49 -11.74 -9.31 -9.38
C LYS A 49 -12.21 -8.97 -7.96
N VAL A 50 -13.39 -9.43 -7.60
CA VAL A 50 -13.86 -9.38 -6.21
C VAL A 50 -13.15 -10.50 -5.43
N TRP A 51 -12.35 -10.11 -4.43
CA TRP A 51 -11.56 -11.05 -3.66
C TRP A 51 -12.22 -11.38 -2.33
N ASN A 52 -12.33 -12.67 -2.06
CA ASN A 52 -12.63 -13.16 -0.72
C ASN A 52 -11.29 -13.41 0.01
N LEU A 53 -10.98 -12.57 0.99
CA LEU A 53 -9.73 -12.67 1.76
C LEU A 53 -9.59 -14.02 2.50
N GLN A 54 -10.70 -14.65 2.89
CA GLN A 54 -10.67 -15.97 3.49
C GLN A 54 -10.21 -17.04 2.49
N ASN A 55 -10.64 -16.93 1.23
CA ASN A 55 -10.19 -17.85 0.19
C ASN A 55 -8.70 -17.67 -0.10
N ILE A 56 -8.23 -16.41 -0.22
CA ILE A 56 -6.79 -16.13 -0.39
C ILE A 56 -5.99 -16.70 0.79
N ASN A 57 -6.46 -16.49 2.02
CA ASN A 57 -5.81 -17.03 3.22
C ASN A 57 -5.70 -18.56 3.17
N ASN A 58 -6.76 -19.25 2.72
CA ASN A 58 -6.78 -20.70 2.58
C ASN A 58 -5.84 -21.18 1.47
N GLU A 59 -5.75 -20.46 0.35
CA GLU A 59 -4.83 -20.80 -0.74
C GLU A 59 -3.37 -20.58 -0.33
N ILE A 60 -3.07 -19.47 0.35
CA ILE A 60 -1.72 -19.22 0.92
C ILE A 60 -1.32 -20.35 1.88
N LYS A 61 -2.26 -20.82 2.71
CA LYS A 61 -2.01 -21.93 3.64
C LYS A 61 -1.61 -23.23 2.93
N LYS A 62 -2.20 -23.50 1.77
CA LYS A 62 -1.91 -24.69 0.97
C LYS A 62 -0.65 -24.55 0.11
N ALA A 63 -0.23 -23.33 -0.15
CA ALA A 63 0.88 -23.06 -1.07
C ALA A 63 2.22 -23.49 -0.48
N SER A 64 3.03 -24.19 -1.28
CA SER A 64 4.43 -24.51 -0.98
C SER A 64 5.40 -23.40 -1.40
N SER A 65 4.95 -22.44 -2.20
CA SER A 65 5.76 -21.32 -2.68
C SER A 65 5.98 -20.27 -1.60
N ASN A 66 7.11 -19.58 -1.69
CA ASN A 66 7.39 -18.43 -0.83
C ASN A 66 6.61 -17.22 -1.35
N ILE A 67 5.49 -16.90 -0.67
CA ILE A 67 4.60 -15.78 -1.02
C ILE A 67 4.91 -14.60 -0.10
N LYS A 68 4.99 -13.40 -0.67
CA LYS A 68 5.00 -12.13 0.06
C LYS A 68 3.82 -11.27 -0.36
N VAL A 69 3.26 -10.55 0.59
CA VAL A 69 2.11 -9.66 0.42
C VAL A 69 2.56 -8.25 0.78
N PHE A 70 2.67 -7.38 -0.22
CA PHE A 70 3.09 -6.01 -0.02
C PHE A 70 1.94 -5.17 0.53
N ILE A 71 2.13 -4.62 1.74
CA ILE A 71 1.20 -3.72 2.41
C ILE A 71 2.00 -2.72 3.25
N GLU A 72 1.80 -1.43 3.03
CA GLU A 72 2.35 -0.34 3.85
C GLU A 72 1.26 0.44 4.57
N SER A 73 0.06 0.52 4.00
CA SER A 73 -1.09 1.18 4.61
C SER A 73 -1.58 0.43 5.85
N LYS A 74 -1.63 1.15 6.98
CA LYS A 74 -2.21 0.61 8.20
C LYS A 74 -3.66 0.16 8.02
N TYR A 75 -4.43 0.88 7.21
CA TYR A 75 -5.83 0.58 6.95
C TYR A 75 -6.02 -0.79 6.27
N ILE A 76 -5.19 -1.08 5.25
CA ILE A 76 -5.18 -2.38 4.58
C ILE A 76 -4.71 -3.47 5.55
N TYR A 77 -3.63 -3.21 6.28
CA TYR A 77 -3.11 -4.13 7.27
C TYR A 77 -4.17 -4.49 8.33
N ASP A 78 -4.92 -3.50 8.84
CA ASP A 78 -5.98 -3.72 9.84
C ASP A 78 -7.12 -4.62 9.30
N THR A 79 -7.33 -4.64 7.99
CA THR A 79 -8.27 -5.55 7.34
C THR A 79 -7.68 -6.96 7.20
N VAL A 80 -6.43 -7.05 6.77
CA VAL A 80 -5.74 -8.33 6.48
C VAL A 80 -5.32 -9.08 7.74
N LYS A 81 -5.01 -8.39 8.84
CA LYS A 81 -4.53 -9.01 10.10
C LYS A 81 -5.48 -10.05 10.72
N LYS A 82 -6.76 -10.03 10.32
CA LYS A 82 -7.77 -11.01 10.74
C LYS A 82 -7.57 -12.39 10.10
N TYR A 83 -6.72 -12.50 9.08
CA TYR A 83 -6.44 -13.70 8.30
C TYR A 83 -4.99 -14.15 8.56
N PRO A 84 -4.76 -15.12 9.47
CA PRO A 84 -3.43 -15.40 10.01
C PRO A 84 -2.36 -15.78 8.98
N GLU A 85 -2.72 -16.61 7.98
CA GLU A 85 -1.75 -17.03 6.97
C GLU A 85 -1.39 -15.86 6.03
N LEU A 86 -2.39 -15.07 5.65
CA LEU A 86 -2.19 -13.87 4.85
C LEU A 86 -1.38 -12.82 5.63
N ALA A 87 -1.73 -12.58 6.89
CA ALA A 87 -1.04 -11.62 7.76
C ALA A 87 0.43 -12.00 7.99
N SER A 88 0.75 -13.31 8.10
CA SER A 88 2.13 -13.79 8.28
C SER A 88 3.03 -13.56 7.06
N ARG A 89 2.44 -13.26 5.90
CA ARG A 89 3.15 -13.00 4.63
C ARG A 89 3.29 -11.51 4.32
N VAL A 90 2.67 -10.65 5.13
CA VAL A 90 2.75 -9.19 4.92
C VAL A 90 4.18 -8.70 5.09
N CYS A 91 4.58 -7.82 4.21
CA CYS A 91 5.86 -7.11 4.25
C CYS A 91 5.71 -5.70 3.66
N SER A 92 6.53 -4.79 4.15
CA SER A 92 6.71 -3.44 3.61
C SER A 92 7.93 -3.37 2.69
N ARG A 93 8.16 -2.22 2.04
CA ARG A 93 9.40 -1.95 1.28
C ARG A 93 10.67 -2.12 2.11
N TYR A 94 10.55 -1.97 3.42
CA TYR A 94 11.66 -2.14 4.36
C TYR A 94 11.99 -3.62 4.60
N GLU A 95 10.95 -4.48 4.67
CA GLU A 95 11.07 -5.88 5.07
C GLU A 95 11.10 -6.85 3.88
N ILE A 96 10.89 -6.34 2.65
CA ILE A 96 10.82 -7.18 1.46
C ILE A 96 12.11 -7.98 1.25
N THR A 97 11.95 -9.26 0.99
CA THR A 97 13.02 -10.23 0.71
C THR A 97 12.60 -11.10 -0.46
N LYS A 98 13.53 -11.89 -0.99
CA LYS A 98 13.27 -12.81 -2.11
C LYS A 98 12.04 -13.67 -1.87
N CYS A 99 11.22 -13.81 -2.93
CA CYS A 99 10.01 -14.62 -2.92
C CYS A 99 9.73 -15.23 -4.30
N ASP A 100 8.88 -16.26 -4.36
CA ASP A 100 8.41 -16.81 -5.62
C ASP A 100 7.22 -16.01 -6.17
N VAL A 101 6.36 -15.53 -5.27
CA VAL A 101 5.13 -14.79 -5.59
C VAL A 101 5.08 -13.52 -4.76
N LEU A 102 4.90 -12.39 -5.43
CA LEU A 102 4.67 -11.09 -4.81
C LEU A 102 3.24 -10.62 -5.13
N MET A 103 2.46 -10.33 -4.11
CA MET A 103 1.10 -9.82 -4.22
C MET A 103 1.06 -8.38 -3.72
N PHE A 104 0.73 -7.43 -4.60
CA PHE A 104 0.51 -6.04 -4.22
C PHE A 104 -0.94 -5.85 -3.79
N PHE A 105 -1.17 -5.71 -2.49
CA PHE A 105 -2.43 -5.26 -1.90
C PHE A 105 -2.43 -3.75 -1.68
N ASP A 106 -1.25 -3.18 -1.62
CA ASP A 106 -1.00 -1.75 -1.56
C ASP A 106 -0.04 -1.38 -2.69
N TYR A 107 -0.01 -0.11 -3.09
CA TYR A 107 0.78 0.32 -4.23
C TYR A 107 1.95 1.19 -3.81
N PRO A 108 3.15 0.96 -4.39
CA PRO A 108 4.32 1.80 -4.13
C PRO A 108 4.07 3.26 -4.51
N ALA A 109 4.76 4.16 -3.82
CA ALA A 109 4.58 5.59 -4.00
C ALA A 109 5.04 6.14 -5.36
N ASP A 110 6.01 5.46 -5.99
CA ASP A 110 6.58 5.86 -7.27
C ASP A 110 7.22 4.66 -7.99
N LYS A 111 7.54 4.83 -9.27
CA LYS A 111 8.20 3.82 -10.10
C LYS A 111 9.52 3.35 -9.50
N LYS A 112 10.33 4.26 -8.97
CA LYS A 112 11.62 3.94 -8.34
C LYS A 112 11.44 3.01 -7.13
N THR A 113 10.44 3.27 -6.32
CA THR A 113 10.10 2.39 -5.17
C THR A 113 9.63 1.03 -5.64
N LEU A 114 8.78 0.97 -6.67
CA LEU A 114 8.33 -0.28 -7.29
C LEU A 114 9.52 -1.10 -7.80
N ASP A 115 10.43 -0.48 -8.54
CA ASP A 115 11.60 -1.14 -9.12
C ASP A 115 12.52 -1.71 -8.01
N ILE A 116 12.76 -0.95 -6.94
CA ILE A 116 13.54 -1.41 -5.78
C ILE A 116 12.87 -2.62 -5.10
N ILE A 117 11.54 -2.61 -4.96
CA ILE A 117 10.78 -3.73 -4.39
C ILE A 117 10.94 -4.97 -5.26
N LEU A 118 10.77 -4.85 -6.57
CA LEU A 118 10.89 -5.94 -7.54
C LEU A 118 12.32 -6.49 -7.60
N GLU A 119 13.33 -5.61 -7.57
CA GLU A 119 14.75 -5.99 -7.53
C GLU A 119 15.09 -6.79 -6.26
N LYS A 120 14.60 -6.38 -5.10
CA LYS A 120 14.81 -7.09 -3.83
C LYS A 120 14.04 -8.41 -3.76
N ALA A 121 12.80 -8.41 -4.21
CA ALA A 121 11.90 -9.56 -4.15
C ALA A 121 12.28 -10.64 -5.17
N GLN A 122 12.79 -10.27 -6.34
CA GLN A 122 13.11 -11.17 -7.47
C GLN A 122 12.01 -12.23 -7.69
N PRO A 123 10.72 -11.82 -7.81
CA PRO A 123 9.62 -12.75 -7.89
C PRO A 123 9.58 -13.45 -9.25
N LYS A 124 8.97 -14.65 -9.29
CA LYS A 124 8.61 -15.31 -10.55
C LYS A 124 7.24 -14.86 -11.04
N LYS A 125 6.36 -14.49 -10.09
CA LYS A 125 4.99 -14.05 -10.35
C LYS A 125 4.68 -12.80 -9.51
N VAL A 126 4.02 -11.83 -10.14
CA VAL A 126 3.56 -10.60 -9.49
C VAL A 126 2.05 -10.49 -9.72
N HIS A 127 1.30 -10.32 -8.66
CA HIS A 127 -0.15 -10.14 -8.68
C HIS A 127 -0.50 -8.73 -8.20
N PHE A 128 -1.23 -7.98 -9.01
CA PHE A 128 -1.80 -6.69 -8.62
C PHE A 128 -3.25 -6.91 -8.19
N MET A 129 -3.53 -6.63 -6.91
CA MET A 129 -4.84 -6.85 -6.30
C MET A 129 -5.63 -5.54 -6.26
N SER A 130 -6.97 -5.62 -6.36
CA SER A 130 -7.80 -4.43 -6.22
C SER A 130 -7.85 -3.97 -4.76
N TYR A 131 -7.35 -2.77 -4.51
CA TYR A 131 -7.53 -2.10 -3.25
C TYR A 131 -7.52 -0.57 -3.43
N GLU A 132 -8.52 0.11 -2.88
CA GLU A 132 -8.56 1.57 -2.93
C GLU A 132 -7.65 2.17 -1.85
N PRO A 133 -6.61 2.93 -2.23
CA PRO A 133 -5.78 3.62 -1.26
C PRO A 133 -6.62 4.68 -0.51
N LYS A 134 -6.46 4.73 0.81
CA LYS A 134 -7.02 5.83 1.59
C LYS A 134 -6.18 7.08 1.32
N VAL A 135 -6.74 8.04 0.62
CA VAL A 135 -6.12 9.36 0.47
C VAL A 135 -6.23 10.08 1.82
N MET A 136 -5.09 10.45 2.40
CA MET A 136 -5.06 11.34 3.57
C MET A 136 -5.27 12.77 3.12
N ASP A 137 -6.11 13.53 3.83
CA ASP A 137 -6.14 14.97 3.63
C ASP A 137 -4.83 15.62 4.11
N GLU A 138 -4.58 16.81 3.64
CA GLU A 138 -3.35 17.55 3.91
C GLU A 138 -3.08 17.74 5.41
N ALA A 139 -4.11 18.04 6.19
CA ALA A 139 -4.00 18.24 7.63
C ALA A 139 -3.70 16.93 8.36
N GLU A 140 -4.37 15.84 7.99
CA GLU A 140 -4.10 14.49 8.52
C GLU A 140 -2.67 14.04 8.18
N PHE A 141 -2.22 14.31 6.96
CA PHE A 141 -0.86 14.00 6.50
C PHE A 141 0.21 14.72 7.33
N LEU A 142 0.13 16.05 7.44
CA LEU A 142 1.08 16.83 8.24
C LEU A 142 1.04 16.48 9.72
N LYS A 143 -0.14 16.22 10.28
CA LYS A 143 -0.31 15.74 11.65
C LYS A 143 0.39 14.41 11.87
N THR A 144 0.24 13.48 10.94
CA THR A 144 0.88 12.16 10.99
C THR A 144 2.39 12.29 10.91
N PHE A 145 2.92 13.03 9.92
CA PHE A 145 4.33 13.32 9.78
C PHE A 145 4.92 13.95 11.06
N THR A 146 4.28 15.01 11.56
CA THR A 146 4.65 15.66 12.82
C THR A 146 4.70 14.68 13.99
N GLY A 147 3.70 13.80 14.09
CA GLY A 147 3.64 12.75 15.11
C GLY A 147 4.83 11.80 15.04
N MET A 148 5.24 11.42 13.84
CA MET A 148 6.41 10.56 13.61
C MET A 148 7.71 11.24 14.04
N VAL A 149 7.90 12.52 13.68
CA VAL A 149 9.06 13.32 14.08
C VAL A 149 9.15 13.43 15.62
N LYS A 150 8.03 13.75 16.29
CA LYS A 150 7.95 13.80 17.75
C LYS A 150 8.26 12.45 18.39
N PHE A 151 7.69 11.38 17.84
CA PHE A 151 7.93 10.02 18.34
C PHE A 151 9.41 9.64 18.24
N ALA A 152 10.05 9.91 17.09
CA ALA A 152 11.47 9.64 16.90
C ALA A 152 12.33 10.42 17.90
N ALA A 153 12.04 11.70 18.10
CA ALA A 153 12.77 12.55 19.05
C ALA A 153 12.66 12.04 20.49
N HIS A 154 11.46 11.66 20.93
CA HIS A 154 11.22 11.29 22.34
C HIS A 154 11.50 9.81 22.66
N ASN A 155 11.35 8.92 21.69
CA ASN A 155 11.37 7.46 21.94
C ASN A 155 12.50 6.73 21.23
N MET A 156 13.12 7.34 20.20
CA MET A 156 14.14 6.68 19.34
C MET A 156 15.48 7.42 19.36
N GLY A 157 15.71 8.28 20.37
CA GLY A 157 16.94 9.08 20.46
C GLY A 157 17.16 10.01 19.26
N GLY A 158 16.07 10.47 18.64
CA GLY A 158 16.11 11.31 17.44
C GLY A 158 16.31 10.56 16.12
N LYS A 159 16.47 9.23 16.14
CA LYS A 159 16.70 8.45 14.92
C LYS A 159 15.44 8.26 14.11
N ILE A 160 15.46 8.72 12.86
CA ILE A 160 14.39 8.54 11.86
C ILE A 160 14.88 7.63 10.75
N ASP A 161 14.28 6.46 10.61
CA ASP A 161 14.48 5.56 9.48
C ASP A 161 13.66 6.06 8.28
N LEU A 162 14.35 6.55 7.24
CA LEU A 162 13.71 7.21 6.10
C LEU A 162 12.82 6.25 5.30
N VAL A 163 13.30 5.03 5.07
CA VAL A 163 12.58 4.02 4.28
C VAL A 163 11.29 3.61 4.97
N ARG A 164 11.40 3.32 6.27
CA ARG A 164 10.27 2.88 7.09
C ARG A 164 9.23 3.97 7.25
N CYS A 165 9.68 5.19 7.51
CA CYS A 165 8.79 6.33 7.73
C CYS A 165 8.08 6.76 6.44
N ALA A 166 8.79 6.81 5.31
CA ALA A 166 8.19 7.09 4.01
C ALA A 166 7.16 6.03 3.62
N GLY A 167 7.47 4.74 3.85
CA GLY A 167 6.53 3.64 3.63
C GLY A 167 5.27 3.77 4.48
N PHE A 168 5.41 4.09 5.76
CA PHE A 168 4.25 4.31 6.64
C PHE A 168 3.32 5.42 6.16
N LEU A 169 3.87 6.46 5.53
CA LEU A 169 3.09 7.55 4.91
C LEU A 169 2.56 7.19 3.51
N GLY A 170 2.99 6.07 2.93
CA GLY A 170 2.67 5.71 1.54
C GLY A 170 3.25 6.69 0.52
N LYS A 171 4.38 7.33 0.84
CA LYS A 171 5.03 8.33 -0.01
C LYS A 171 6.47 7.92 -0.36
N SER A 172 7.11 8.65 -1.29
CA SER A 172 8.51 8.43 -1.63
C SER A 172 9.43 8.85 -0.49
N ILE A 173 10.66 8.31 -0.47
CA ILE A 173 11.68 8.73 0.49
C ILE A 173 12.00 10.22 0.30
N GLU A 174 12.00 10.68 -0.95
CA GLU A 174 12.30 12.06 -1.28
C GLU A 174 11.28 13.04 -0.68
N VAL A 175 9.98 12.76 -0.76
CA VAL A 175 8.94 13.55 -0.09
C VAL A 175 9.22 13.65 1.41
N PHE A 176 9.58 12.52 2.04
CA PHE A 176 9.86 12.49 3.47
C PHE A 176 11.10 13.32 3.83
N GLN A 177 12.16 13.23 3.04
CA GLN A 177 13.39 14.02 3.22
C GLN A 177 13.13 15.52 3.06
N ARG A 178 12.41 15.93 2.00
CA ARG A 178 12.05 17.33 1.77
C ARG A 178 11.22 17.93 2.91
N LEU A 179 10.32 17.15 3.49
CA LEU A 179 9.57 17.58 4.68
C LEU A 179 10.49 17.79 5.91
N LEU A 180 11.45 16.89 6.13
CA LEU A 180 12.43 17.07 7.21
C LEU A 180 13.30 18.32 6.98
N ASP A 181 13.75 18.55 5.75
CA ASP A 181 14.52 19.74 5.39
C ASP A 181 13.71 21.03 5.61
N LEU A 182 12.42 21.02 5.26
CA LEU A 182 11.53 22.14 5.52
C LEU A 182 11.32 22.38 7.02
N TYR A 183 11.15 21.30 7.82
CA TYR A 183 11.02 21.42 9.28
C TYR A 183 12.30 21.95 9.93
N GLU A 184 13.47 21.61 9.39
CA GLU A 184 14.74 22.19 9.82
C GLU A 184 14.81 23.68 9.47
N GLU A 185 14.43 24.07 8.26
CA GLU A 185 14.46 25.46 7.79
C GLU A 185 13.54 26.38 8.61
N VAL A 186 12.35 25.90 8.98
CA VAL A 186 11.42 26.67 9.83
C VAL A 186 11.76 26.61 11.32
N GLY A 187 12.84 25.88 11.68
CA GLY A 187 13.38 25.84 13.04
C GLY A 187 12.68 24.86 13.99
N PHE A 188 11.89 23.91 13.49
CA PHE A 188 11.19 22.92 14.33
C PHE A 188 12.10 21.78 14.77
N LEU A 189 13.16 21.51 14.03
CA LEU A 189 14.18 20.52 14.36
C LEU A 189 15.55 20.95 13.83
N THR A 190 16.59 20.24 14.21
CA THR A 190 17.92 20.30 13.60
C THR A 190 18.32 18.90 13.22
N VAL A 191 18.83 18.70 12.00
CA VAL A 191 19.39 17.41 11.58
C VAL A 191 20.85 17.37 11.95
N THR A 192 21.21 16.51 12.90
CA THR A 192 22.58 16.38 13.43
C THR A 192 23.43 15.36 12.69
N ASP A 193 22.78 14.39 12.03
CA ASP A 193 23.44 13.39 11.17
C ASP A 193 22.52 13.02 10.01
N ARG A 194 23.10 12.89 8.81
CA ARG A 194 22.40 12.54 7.57
C ARG A 194 23.10 11.40 6.87
N ASN A 195 22.40 10.30 6.64
CA ASN A 195 22.83 9.27 5.71
C ASN A 195 21.66 8.77 4.87
N ASN A 196 21.93 7.85 3.94
CA ASN A 196 20.93 7.36 2.99
C ASN A 196 19.82 6.50 3.63
N ALA A 197 20.02 6.01 4.84
CA ALA A 197 19.09 5.11 5.51
C ALA A 197 18.33 5.80 6.64
N PHE A 198 18.97 6.72 7.37
CA PHE A 198 18.35 7.39 8.50
C PHE A 198 18.91 8.79 8.70
N TYR A 199 18.11 9.65 9.35
CA TYR A 199 18.55 10.94 9.91
C TYR A 199 18.52 10.86 11.43
N ILE A 200 19.41 11.63 12.08
CA ILE A 200 19.34 11.91 13.51
C ILE A 200 18.94 13.36 13.68
N ILE A 201 17.88 13.60 14.44
CA ILE A 201 17.29 14.90 14.65
C ILE A 201 17.32 15.30 16.12
N ASP A 202 17.46 16.61 16.36
CA ASP A 202 17.14 17.25 17.62
C ASP A 202 15.88 18.09 17.44
N PHE A 203 14.79 17.70 18.10
CA PHE A 203 13.49 18.33 17.96
C PHE A 203 13.38 19.55 18.89
N LYS A 204 13.11 20.72 18.32
CA LYS A 204 13.02 21.99 19.04
C LYS A 204 11.60 22.34 19.49
N GLY A 205 10.61 21.72 18.92
CA GLY A 205 9.21 22.02 19.14
C GLY A 205 8.53 22.58 17.89
N ILE A 206 7.21 22.64 17.93
CA ILE A 206 6.40 23.27 16.87
C ILE A 206 5.59 24.37 17.51
N ASP A 207 5.95 25.59 17.21
CA ASP A 207 5.26 26.80 17.68
C ASP A 207 4.07 27.15 16.77
N ASP A 208 4.26 27.07 15.45
CA ASP A 208 3.25 27.44 14.47
C ASP A 208 3.42 26.66 13.14
N LEU A 209 2.54 25.69 12.89
CA LEU A 209 2.51 24.92 11.65
C LEU A 209 2.23 25.77 10.39
N SER A 210 1.68 26.97 10.54
CA SER A 210 1.43 27.85 9.39
C SER A 210 2.73 28.24 8.67
N LYS A 211 3.87 28.23 9.38
CA LYS A 211 5.21 28.45 8.78
C LYS A 211 5.53 27.42 7.69
N VAL A 212 5.09 26.16 7.89
CA VAL A 212 5.23 25.09 6.89
C VAL A 212 4.27 25.34 5.74
N LEU A 213 2.97 25.49 6.04
CA LEU A 213 1.91 25.61 5.04
C LEU A 213 2.06 26.80 4.09
N HIS A 214 2.62 27.93 4.59
CA HIS A 214 2.83 29.12 3.77
C HIS A 214 4.21 29.16 3.07
N SER A 215 5.02 28.12 3.22
CA SER A 215 6.30 28.03 2.53
C SER A 215 6.10 27.66 1.05
N THR A 216 6.79 28.33 0.14
CA THR A 216 6.84 27.95 -1.28
C THR A 216 7.37 26.52 -1.48
N LYS A 217 8.31 26.10 -0.64
CA LYS A 217 8.84 24.74 -0.65
C LYS A 217 7.79 23.69 -0.28
N TYR A 218 6.82 24.06 0.57
CA TYR A 218 5.73 23.15 0.88
C TYR A 218 4.83 22.91 -0.34
N ALA A 219 4.58 23.93 -1.15
CA ALA A 219 3.83 23.75 -2.40
C ALA A 219 4.54 22.77 -3.34
N GLU A 220 5.87 22.86 -3.49
CA GLU A 220 6.65 21.91 -4.28
C GLU A 220 6.57 20.47 -3.71
N ILE A 221 6.62 20.34 -2.38
CA ILE A 221 6.46 19.03 -1.71
C ILE A 221 5.05 18.49 -1.92
N PHE A 222 4.04 19.34 -1.88
CA PHE A 222 2.66 18.95 -2.12
C PHE A 222 2.45 18.43 -3.55
N ASP A 223 3.07 19.06 -4.54
CA ASP A 223 3.07 18.56 -5.92
C ASP A 223 3.67 17.15 -6.00
N MET A 224 4.79 16.88 -5.31
CA MET A 224 5.39 15.56 -5.24
C MET A 224 4.46 14.53 -4.52
N ILE A 225 3.70 14.96 -3.52
CA ILE A 225 2.69 14.11 -2.86
C ILE A 225 1.59 13.72 -3.85
N VAL A 226 1.10 14.69 -4.64
CA VAL A 226 0.10 14.46 -5.69
C VAL A 226 0.65 13.53 -6.78
N GLU A 227 1.92 13.66 -7.17
CA GLU A 227 2.57 12.74 -8.10
C GLU A 227 2.62 11.30 -7.57
N CYS A 228 2.94 11.11 -6.28
CA CYS A 228 2.87 9.78 -5.66
C CYS A 228 1.44 9.18 -5.72
N GLU A 229 0.44 9.99 -5.45
CA GLU A 229 -0.97 9.55 -5.51
C GLU A 229 -1.42 9.26 -6.94
N ALA A 230 -0.98 10.06 -7.91
CA ALA A 230 -1.24 9.82 -9.32
C ALA A 230 -0.60 8.49 -9.79
N PHE A 231 0.63 8.20 -9.38
CA PHE A 231 1.29 6.94 -9.70
C PHE A 231 0.57 5.74 -9.05
N GLN A 232 0.17 5.85 -7.79
CA GLN A 232 -0.60 4.80 -7.13
C GLN A 232 -1.95 4.56 -7.82
N ARG A 233 -2.60 5.62 -8.27
CA ARG A 233 -3.85 5.55 -9.04
C ARG A 233 -3.64 4.92 -10.40
N SER A 234 -2.56 5.25 -11.11
CA SER A 234 -2.25 4.62 -12.40
C SER A 234 -2.04 3.11 -12.26
N LEU A 235 -1.36 2.66 -11.21
CA LEU A 235 -1.24 1.23 -10.89
C LEU A 235 -2.58 0.57 -10.56
N LEU A 236 -3.59 1.32 -10.12
CA LEU A 236 -4.92 0.80 -9.82
C LEU A 236 -5.85 0.78 -11.05
N GLU A 237 -5.81 1.80 -11.89
CA GLU A 237 -6.84 2.09 -12.90
C GLU A 237 -6.35 1.87 -14.34
N ASP A 238 -5.07 2.18 -14.64
CA ASP A 238 -4.54 2.19 -16.00
C ASP A 238 -4.09 0.78 -16.46
N ASP A 239 -3.71 0.67 -17.72
CA ASP A 239 -3.13 -0.57 -18.25
C ASP A 239 -1.76 -0.84 -17.61
N LEU A 240 -1.66 -1.96 -16.88
CA LEU A 240 -0.40 -2.35 -16.21
C LEU A 240 0.75 -2.55 -17.19
N ALA A 241 0.48 -2.96 -18.43
CA ALA A 241 1.52 -3.09 -19.44
C ALA A 241 2.16 -1.73 -19.78
N GLU A 242 1.37 -0.65 -19.78
CA GLU A 242 1.86 0.71 -20.02
C GLU A 242 2.56 1.31 -18.79
N VAL A 243 2.02 1.07 -17.60
CA VAL A 243 2.57 1.62 -16.35
C VAL A 243 3.89 0.95 -15.95
N LEU A 244 4.07 -0.35 -16.28
CA LEU A 244 5.23 -1.13 -15.85
C LEU A 244 6.39 -1.14 -16.86
N LEU A 245 6.15 -0.71 -18.08
CA LEU A 245 7.19 -0.51 -19.11
C LEU A 245 7.98 0.78 -18.84
#